data_5a27e75e7701b8e80fdc5ccfa792360e
#
_entry.id   5a27e75e7701b8e80fdc5ccfa792360e
#
_cell.length_a   1.000
_cell.length_b   1.000
_cell.length_c   1.000
_cell.angle_alpha   90.00
_cell.angle_beta   90.00
_cell.angle_gamma   90.00
#
_symmetry.space_group_name_H-M   'P 1'
#
loop_
_entity.id
_entity.type
_entity.pdbx_description
1 polymer ?
#
loop_
_entity_poly.entity_id
_entity_poly.type
_entity_poly.pdbx_seq_one_letter_code
_entity_poly.pdbx_strand_id
1 'polypeptide(L)'
;MFKTATCLTVTLAGLTAFAEVGSIRMGEDGIKRSSASAEERLALIAPVAAGVLRCRPTFCSCGVCYGAPARLEGVRFEYRQAGGEWTTADDFTYFEETRDYRGSLLGLEENTDYEIRVAQGDKVLASEKTRTWSSEIKIAKTVTLDPARIKFPLEIRDRGNPTGWIRYTMPSGKTIVNDTDQPAIVLDGAQFVVLEGLKIEGGKASKSIRLKGTKCVRILNCELYGWGRDSEVKYDGLGRPFVPGSPAPTVNRNANGGFSMKGSKGQISGDYAIEIDRGCCETVIERCYIHDCRVHANSWYYSHPAGGGAILARSPDHSTVIRWNDLVGSDLHRWDDAVTSGGNFSEDGGLNRDADVYGNFMIFANDDCIELDGGQQNVRCWGNRFESSLVGVSIQGCMVSPVYVFQNGFYGMCDQFGNAGQTVKTGGGAHGNEAYAFVRKNLFWGDGMGMIWMPLLRSQLKDNVFCGNQKIVRQESSPLSSSVGDRFGVEIPEEGLSGNLPVRPVGFRLSRSRFSGITVKAGKVEPGALSFSAKSTCDRPLGFTIAKNRDFPWFNVIPETGVIPAGGEVTFTVTFDTAKMNDRHFYRGAFLVRTAEGLSRAVSL
;
A
#
# COMPACT_ATOMS: atom_id res chain seq x y z
N MET A 1 -41.62 -10.08 -2.38
CA MET A 1 -41.36 -11.12 -1.36
C MET A 1 -39.85 -11.38 -1.39
N PHE A 2 -39.11 -10.63 -0.60
CA PHE A 2 -37.66 -10.79 -0.48
C PHE A 2 -37.37 -11.64 0.74
N LYS A 3 -36.74 -12.80 0.51
CA LYS A 3 -36.31 -13.69 1.58
C LYS A 3 -35.01 -13.16 2.17
N THR A 4 -35.05 -12.94 3.49
CA THR A 4 -33.93 -12.66 4.37
C THR A 4 -32.79 -13.67 4.13
N ALA A 5 -31.61 -13.19 3.71
CA ALA A 5 -30.40 -13.96 3.69
C ALA A 5 -29.80 -13.99 5.10
N THR A 6 -29.88 -15.13 5.73
CA THR A 6 -29.25 -15.42 7.02
C THR A 6 -27.73 -15.51 6.80
N CYS A 7 -26.99 -14.61 7.40
CA CYS A 7 -25.53 -14.64 7.42
C CYS A 7 -25.08 -15.82 8.30
N LEU A 8 -24.43 -16.80 7.70
CA LEU A 8 -23.85 -17.93 8.42
C LEU A 8 -22.58 -17.47 9.12
N THR A 9 -22.65 -17.37 10.44
CA THR A 9 -21.50 -17.12 11.30
C THR A 9 -20.64 -18.39 11.34
N VAL A 10 -19.48 -18.36 10.71
CA VAL A 10 -18.45 -19.41 10.86
C VAL A 10 -17.61 -19.06 12.07
N THR A 11 -17.85 -19.78 13.16
CA THR A 11 -17.03 -19.70 14.38
C THR A 11 -15.70 -20.41 14.11
N LEU A 12 -14.63 -19.64 13.92
CA LEU A 12 -13.25 -20.13 14.05
C LEU A 12 -12.86 -20.09 15.52
N ALA A 13 -12.78 -21.24 16.16
CA ALA A 13 -12.20 -21.38 17.49
C ALA A 13 -10.70 -21.04 17.41
N GLY A 14 -10.31 -19.94 18.05
CA GLY A 14 -8.91 -19.53 18.17
C GLY A 14 -8.61 -18.05 17.93
N LEU A 15 -9.58 -17.26 17.46
CA LEU A 15 -9.46 -15.81 17.43
C LEU A 15 -10.17 -15.27 18.67
N THR A 16 -9.42 -14.64 19.57
CA THR A 16 -10.00 -13.72 20.56
C THR A 16 -10.92 -12.77 19.80
N ALA A 17 -12.21 -12.85 20.06
CA ALA A 17 -13.20 -12.00 19.48
C ALA A 17 -12.83 -10.54 19.78
N PHE A 18 -12.27 -9.85 18.78
CA PHE A 18 -12.36 -8.41 18.74
C PHE A 18 -13.85 -8.13 18.50
N ALA A 19 -14.50 -7.53 19.47
CA ALA A 19 -15.83 -7.01 19.27
C ALA A 19 -15.72 -6.03 18.08
N GLU A 20 -16.28 -6.41 16.92
CA GLU A 20 -16.55 -5.45 15.86
C GLU A 20 -17.49 -4.41 16.47
N VAL A 21 -16.95 -3.23 16.72
CA VAL A 21 -17.78 -2.10 17.13
C VAL A 21 -18.55 -1.65 15.90
N GLY A 22 -19.73 -2.20 15.73
CA GLY A 22 -20.65 -1.90 14.66
C GLY A 22 -20.62 -2.90 13.50
N SER A 23 -21.69 -3.64 13.31
CA SER A 23 -21.96 -4.34 12.07
C SER A 23 -22.43 -3.36 11.00
N ILE A 24 -22.07 -3.61 9.75
CA ILE A 24 -22.56 -2.83 8.62
C ILE A 24 -24.05 -3.16 8.40
N ARG A 25 -24.89 -2.14 8.32
CA ARG A 25 -26.30 -2.28 7.91
C ARG A 25 -26.51 -1.62 6.56
N MET A 26 -27.26 -2.28 5.70
CA MET A 26 -27.78 -1.69 4.48
C MET A 26 -29.06 -0.93 4.85
N GLY A 27 -29.08 0.39 4.66
CA GLY A 27 -30.30 1.18 4.78
C GLY A 27 -31.30 0.86 3.67
N GLU A 28 -32.56 1.26 3.84
CA GLU A 28 -33.59 1.14 2.79
C GLU A 28 -33.24 1.92 1.52
N ASP A 29 -32.40 2.94 1.67
CA ASP A 29 -31.83 3.76 0.60
C ASP A 29 -30.63 3.12 -0.10
N GLY A 30 -30.26 1.88 0.26
CA GLY A 30 -29.10 1.16 -0.30
C GLY A 30 -27.74 1.64 0.23
N ILE A 31 -27.73 2.50 1.22
CA ILE A 31 -26.48 3.04 1.81
C ILE A 31 -26.00 2.11 2.93
N LYS A 32 -24.73 1.74 2.87
CA LYS A 32 -24.08 1.03 3.97
C LYS A 32 -23.77 2.00 5.10
N ARG A 33 -24.20 1.67 6.30
CA ARG A 33 -23.96 2.46 7.52
C ARG A 33 -23.41 1.58 8.62
N SER A 34 -22.51 2.14 9.44
CA SER A 34 -22.12 1.52 10.71
C SER A 34 -23.34 1.37 11.62
N SER A 35 -23.44 0.26 12.32
CA SER A 35 -24.45 0.07 13.37
C SER A 35 -24.03 0.69 14.70
N ALA A 36 -22.82 1.23 14.80
CA ALA A 36 -22.35 1.94 15.98
C ALA A 36 -23.23 3.16 16.26
N SER A 37 -23.49 3.45 17.51
CA SER A 37 -24.14 4.68 17.93
C SER A 37 -23.30 5.90 17.56
N ALA A 38 -23.89 7.08 17.50
CA ALA A 38 -23.15 8.32 17.24
C ALA A 38 -22.02 8.54 18.28
N GLU A 39 -22.27 8.19 19.54
CA GLU A 39 -21.27 8.30 20.61
C GLU A 39 -20.08 7.33 20.40
N GLU A 40 -20.36 6.07 20.09
CA GLU A 40 -19.32 5.07 19.78
C GLU A 40 -18.48 5.49 18.57
N ARG A 41 -19.11 6.00 17.52
CA ARG A 41 -18.42 6.51 16.34
C ARG A 41 -17.53 7.71 16.69
N LEU A 42 -18.05 8.69 17.43
CA LEU A 42 -17.25 9.84 17.86
C LEU A 42 -16.07 9.41 18.73
N ALA A 43 -16.21 8.40 19.58
CA ALA A 43 -15.11 7.84 20.36
C ALA A 43 -14.02 7.24 19.45
N LEU A 44 -14.41 6.51 18.40
CA LEU A 44 -13.46 5.93 17.42
C LEU A 44 -12.78 7.01 16.58
N ILE A 45 -13.51 8.02 16.11
CA ILE A 45 -12.95 9.13 15.33
C ILE A 45 -12.01 9.99 16.18
N ALA A 46 -12.27 10.13 17.47
CA ALA A 46 -11.53 10.94 18.42
C ALA A 46 -11.29 12.38 17.90
N PRO A 47 -12.36 13.17 17.67
CA PRO A 47 -12.25 14.54 17.19
C PRO A 47 -11.48 15.42 18.18
N VAL A 48 -10.98 16.55 17.71
CA VAL A 48 -10.31 17.51 18.58
C VAL A 48 -11.34 18.43 19.24
N ALA A 49 -11.07 18.81 20.50
CA ALA A 49 -11.94 19.74 21.23
C ALA A 49 -11.93 21.13 20.57
N ALA A 50 -13.02 21.89 20.78
CA ALA A 50 -13.14 23.25 20.25
C ALA A 50 -11.96 24.15 20.68
N GLY A 51 -11.38 24.85 19.71
CA GLY A 51 -10.22 25.72 19.89
C GLY A 51 -8.87 24.98 19.91
N VAL A 52 -8.86 23.65 19.88
CA VAL A 52 -7.62 22.85 19.86
C VAL A 52 -7.16 22.64 18.43
N LEU A 53 -5.89 22.94 18.16
CA LEU A 53 -5.18 22.59 16.94
C LEU A 53 -4.30 21.36 17.22
N ARG A 54 -4.42 20.31 16.44
CA ARG A 54 -3.61 19.09 16.53
C ARG A 54 -2.86 18.89 15.23
N CYS A 55 -1.54 18.82 15.31
CA CYS A 55 -0.65 18.58 14.19
C CYS A 55 0.10 17.26 14.40
N ARG A 56 0.04 16.36 13.40
CA ARG A 56 0.76 15.08 13.39
C ARG A 56 1.65 14.97 12.16
N PRO A 57 2.94 15.32 12.30
CA PRO A 57 3.88 15.24 11.19
C PRO A 57 4.29 13.79 10.88
N THR A 58 4.71 13.59 9.65
CA THR A 58 5.51 12.47 9.18
C THR A 58 6.81 13.02 8.56
N PHE A 59 7.40 12.37 7.56
CA PHE A 59 8.63 12.86 6.92
C PHE A 59 8.42 14.11 6.07
N CYS A 60 7.34 14.14 5.28
CA CYS A 60 7.07 15.22 4.32
C CYS A 60 5.60 15.63 4.24
N SER A 61 4.87 15.35 5.28
CA SER A 61 3.45 15.73 5.42
C SER A 61 3.12 15.99 6.88
N CYS A 62 1.99 16.65 7.11
CA CYS A 62 1.44 16.81 8.45
C CYS A 62 -0.08 16.74 8.38
N GLY A 63 -0.68 15.79 9.10
CA GLY A 63 -2.11 15.78 9.32
C GLY A 63 -2.50 16.85 10.33
N VAL A 64 -3.50 17.66 10.00
CA VAL A 64 -3.92 18.80 10.81
C VAL A 64 -5.42 18.70 11.09
N CYS A 65 -5.79 18.86 12.36
CA CYS A 65 -7.19 18.93 12.78
C CYS A 65 -7.39 20.14 13.70
N TYR A 66 -8.47 20.88 13.48
CA TYR A 66 -8.84 22.02 14.32
C TYR A 66 -10.31 21.95 14.73
N GLY A 67 -10.57 21.88 16.02
CA GLY A 67 -11.93 21.84 16.59
C GLY A 67 -12.60 23.22 16.55
N ALA A 68 -13.81 23.29 16.00
CA ALA A 68 -14.61 24.51 15.97
C ALA A 68 -16.10 24.16 16.17
N PRO A 69 -16.82 24.89 17.02
CA PRO A 69 -18.21 24.56 17.35
C PRO A 69 -19.17 24.66 16.16
N ALA A 70 -18.79 25.41 15.12
CA ALA A 70 -19.50 25.56 13.86
C ALA A 70 -18.49 25.90 12.74
N ARG A 71 -18.92 25.78 11.50
CA ARG A 71 -18.13 26.22 10.34
C ARG A 71 -17.83 27.72 10.44
N LEU A 72 -16.59 28.07 10.28
CA LEU A 72 -16.10 29.45 10.34
C LEU A 72 -15.99 30.03 8.91
N GLU A 73 -16.57 31.17 8.70
CA GLU A 73 -16.43 31.90 7.45
C GLU A 73 -15.03 32.55 7.35
N GLY A 74 -14.39 32.43 6.18
CA GLY A 74 -13.08 33.03 5.92
C GLY A 74 -11.93 32.49 6.76
N VAL A 75 -12.09 31.28 7.35
CA VAL A 75 -11.01 30.61 8.04
C VAL A 75 -9.90 30.22 7.07
N ARG A 76 -8.63 30.43 7.46
CA ARG A 76 -7.45 30.01 6.71
C ARG A 76 -6.58 29.13 7.59
N PHE A 77 -6.04 28.08 6.98
CA PHE A 77 -4.97 27.26 7.54
C PHE A 77 -3.67 27.69 6.87
N GLU A 78 -2.72 28.11 7.66
CA GLU A 78 -1.47 28.66 7.16
C GLU A 78 -0.29 27.97 7.84
N TYR A 79 0.79 27.77 7.10
CA TYR A 79 2.02 27.16 7.59
C TYR A 79 3.24 27.85 7.01
N ARG A 80 4.37 27.69 7.70
CA ARG A 80 5.69 28.16 7.24
C ARG A 80 6.78 27.32 7.86
N GLN A 81 7.94 27.28 7.24
CA GLN A 81 9.17 26.94 7.92
C GLN A 81 9.46 28.01 8.99
N ALA A 82 10.06 27.61 10.11
CA ALA A 82 10.32 28.52 11.22
C ALA A 82 11.09 29.77 10.74
N GLY A 83 10.48 30.95 10.93
CA GLY A 83 11.02 32.23 10.49
C GLY A 83 10.80 32.60 9.01
N GLY A 84 10.14 31.73 8.22
CA GLY A 84 9.80 31.96 6.81
C GLY A 84 8.47 32.70 6.61
N GLU A 85 8.08 32.84 5.33
CA GLU A 85 6.80 33.45 4.94
C GLU A 85 5.64 32.48 5.12
N TRP A 86 4.46 33.01 5.45
CA TRP A 86 3.25 32.23 5.59
C TRP A 86 2.69 31.80 4.24
N THR A 87 2.38 30.50 4.10
CA THR A 87 1.73 29.91 2.97
C THR A 87 0.34 29.43 3.40
N THR A 88 -0.69 29.77 2.64
CA THR A 88 -2.03 29.25 2.85
C THR A 88 -2.10 27.81 2.37
N ALA A 89 -2.62 26.94 3.20
CA ALA A 89 -2.86 25.54 2.86
C ALA A 89 -4.28 25.38 2.30
N ASP A 90 -4.37 24.63 1.22
CA ASP A 90 -5.65 24.23 0.62
C ASP A 90 -6.15 22.94 1.28
N ASP A 91 -7.39 22.52 0.89
CA ASP A 91 -7.96 21.19 1.20
C ASP A 91 -8.35 20.95 2.64
N PHE A 92 -8.65 21.98 3.39
CA PHE A 92 -9.25 21.86 4.70
C PHE A 92 -10.77 21.84 4.63
N THR A 93 -11.38 20.80 5.17
CA THR A 93 -12.82 20.59 5.16
C THR A 93 -13.37 20.57 6.58
N TYR A 94 -14.49 21.27 6.81
CA TYR A 94 -15.23 21.20 8.05
C TYR A 94 -16.21 20.02 8.03
N PHE A 95 -16.19 19.23 9.09
CA PHE A 95 -17.08 18.09 9.29
C PHE A 95 -18.09 18.44 10.41
N GLU A 96 -19.35 18.52 10.02
CA GLU A 96 -20.43 18.96 10.94
C GLU A 96 -20.63 18.00 12.11
N GLU A 97 -20.52 16.68 11.86
CA GLU A 97 -20.73 15.66 12.89
C GLU A 97 -19.69 15.73 14.00
N THR A 98 -18.43 15.88 13.62
CA THR A 98 -17.30 15.91 14.56
C THR A 98 -16.90 17.30 15.02
N ARG A 99 -17.49 18.33 14.39
CA ARG A 99 -17.22 19.75 14.67
C ARG A 99 -15.74 20.08 14.59
N ASP A 100 -15.07 19.60 13.57
CA ASP A 100 -13.66 19.87 13.33
C ASP A 100 -13.34 20.10 11.86
N TYR A 101 -12.30 20.87 11.62
CA TYR A 101 -11.65 20.97 10.32
C TYR A 101 -10.55 19.92 10.23
N ARG A 102 -10.41 19.27 9.08
CA ARG A 102 -9.35 18.31 8.79
C ARG A 102 -8.72 18.57 7.45
N GLY A 103 -7.43 18.36 7.38
CA GLY A 103 -6.66 18.47 6.16
C GLY A 103 -5.23 18.00 6.36
N SER A 104 -4.46 17.99 5.29
CA SER A 104 -3.04 17.63 5.34
C SER A 104 -2.20 18.71 4.67
N LEU A 105 -1.08 19.06 5.30
CA LEU A 105 0.02 19.75 4.67
C LEU A 105 0.85 18.73 3.91
N LEU A 106 1.17 19.01 2.65
CA LEU A 106 1.84 18.11 1.74
C LEU A 106 3.11 18.75 1.19
N GLY A 107 4.12 17.93 0.87
CA GLY A 107 5.37 18.41 0.26
C GLY A 107 6.27 19.18 1.24
N LEU A 108 6.16 18.90 2.52
CA LEU A 108 7.05 19.47 3.55
C LEU A 108 8.46 18.88 3.41
N GLU A 109 9.45 19.65 3.84
CA GLU A 109 10.84 19.17 3.93
C GLU A 109 11.03 18.29 5.17
N GLU A 110 11.83 17.24 5.01
CA GLU A 110 12.17 16.31 6.09
C GLU A 110 13.05 17.00 7.15
N ASN A 111 12.91 16.61 8.41
CA ASN A 111 13.70 17.08 9.55
C ASN A 111 13.68 18.60 9.74
N THR A 112 12.54 19.25 9.46
CA THR A 112 12.39 20.70 9.40
C THR A 112 11.31 21.18 10.36
N ASP A 113 11.59 22.29 11.05
CA ASP A 113 10.66 22.93 11.97
C ASP A 113 9.63 23.77 11.21
N TYR A 114 8.36 23.56 11.51
CA TYR A 114 7.23 24.29 10.95
C TYR A 114 6.38 24.94 12.02
N GLU A 115 5.86 26.12 11.69
CA GLU A 115 4.80 26.78 12.44
C GLU A 115 3.51 26.67 11.63
N ILE A 116 2.43 26.29 12.30
CA ILE A 116 1.10 26.10 11.72
C ILE A 116 0.12 26.95 12.49
N ARG A 117 -0.78 27.66 11.80
CA ARG A 117 -1.81 28.45 12.46
C ARG A 117 -3.15 28.35 11.74
N VAL A 118 -4.21 28.58 12.51
CA VAL A 118 -5.56 28.78 12.02
C VAL A 118 -5.90 30.24 12.24
N ALA A 119 -6.29 30.96 11.19
CA ALA A 119 -6.57 32.38 11.24
C ALA A 119 -7.94 32.69 10.62
N GLN A 120 -8.59 33.73 11.13
CA GLN A 120 -9.82 34.29 10.59
C GLN A 120 -9.69 35.82 10.54
N GLY A 121 -9.69 36.40 9.32
CA GLY A 121 -9.25 37.78 9.17
C GLY A 121 -7.82 37.96 9.69
N ASP A 122 -7.60 38.95 10.55
CA ASP A 122 -6.30 39.20 11.19
C ASP A 122 -6.12 38.47 12.52
N LYS A 123 -7.15 37.77 12.98
CA LYS A 123 -7.13 37.05 14.26
C LYS A 123 -6.58 35.64 14.09
N VAL A 124 -5.53 35.31 14.87
CA VAL A 124 -5.06 33.94 15.02
C VAL A 124 -5.92 33.22 16.06
N LEU A 125 -6.58 32.14 15.65
CA LEU A 125 -7.47 31.35 16.50
C LEU A 125 -6.71 30.29 17.28
N ALA A 126 -5.72 29.66 16.64
CA ALA A 126 -4.83 28.66 17.25
C ALA A 126 -3.50 28.61 16.48
N SER A 127 -2.43 28.18 17.15
CA SER A 127 -1.14 27.94 16.52
C SER A 127 -0.42 26.77 17.20
N GLU A 128 0.38 26.05 16.42
CA GLU A 128 1.16 24.88 16.84
C GLU A 128 2.54 24.92 16.16
N LYS A 129 3.57 24.43 16.87
CA LYS A 129 4.89 24.18 16.30
C LYS A 129 5.12 22.70 16.19
N THR A 130 5.64 22.26 15.06
CA THR A 130 5.92 20.84 14.83
C THR A 130 7.20 20.69 14.03
N ARG A 131 7.78 19.48 14.07
CA ARG A 131 8.95 19.13 13.27
C ARG A 131 8.65 17.87 12.49
N THR A 132 8.93 17.89 11.20
CA THR A 132 8.86 16.70 10.36
C THR A 132 9.90 15.67 10.78
N TRP A 133 9.62 14.40 10.56
CA TRP A 133 10.51 13.33 10.95
C TRP A 133 11.82 13.35 10.18
N SER A 134 12.86 12.77 10.79
CA SER A 134 14.17 12.55 10.16
C SER A 134 14.32 11.09 9.74
N SER A 135 14.87 10.85 8.57
CA SER A 135 15.34 9.51 8.16
C SER A 135 16.54 9.07 9.03
N GLU A 136 17.34 10.01 9.50
CA GLU A 136 18.45 9.73 10.39
C GLU A 136 17.96 9.53 11.82
N ILE A 137 18.41 8.44 12.44
CA ILE A 137 18.15 8.12 13.85
C ILE A 137 19.46 7.86 14.58
N LYS A 138 19.52 8.28 15.84
CA LYS A 138 20.67 8.00 16.70
C LYS A 138 20.56 6.59 17.27
N ILE A 139 21.53 5.75 17.01
CA ILE A 139 21.60 4.39 17.55
C ILE A 139 22.42 4.40 18.83
N ALA A 140 21.79 4.03 19.95
CA ALA A 140 22.47 3.87 21.24
C ALA A 140 22.99 2.45 21.47
N LYS A 141 22.30 1.44 20.93
CA LYS A 141 22.64 0.04 21.09
C LYS A 141 22.41 -0.72 19.78
N THR A 142 23.33 -1.57 19.40
CA THR A 142 23.15 -2.52 18.30
C THR A 142 23.15 -3.95 18.86
N VAL A 143 22.15 -4.72 18.47
CA VAL A 143 22.02 -6.16 18.73
C VAL A 143 22.23 -6.88 17.40
N THR A 144 23.34 -7.59 17.28
CA THR A 144 23.62 -8.40 16.10
C THR A 144 23.05 -9.80 16.33
N LEU A 145 22.06 -10.17 15.53
CA LEU A 145 21.41 -11.47 15.58
C LEU A 145 22.31 -12.54 14.96
N ASP A 146 22.37 -13.69 15.61
CA ASP A 146 22.95 -14.91 15.03
C ASP A 146 21.79 -15.79 14.52
N PRO A 147 21.57 -15.91 13.20
CA PRO A 147 20.46 -16.69 12.66
C PRO A 147 20.39 -18.13 13.13
N ALA A 148 21.55 -18.75 13.42
CA ALA A 148 21.63 -20.13 13.88
C ALA A 148 21.14 -20.33 15.32
N ARG A 149 20.97 -19.26 16.09
CA ARG A 149 20.59 -19.30 17.51
C ARG A 149 19.22 -18.73 17.80
N ILE A 150 18.50 -18.25 16.79
CA ILE A 150 17.16 -17.68 16.98
C ILE A 150 16.19 -18.81 17.33
N LYS A 151 15.43 -18.59 18.40
CA LYS A 151 14.25 -19.38 18.73
C LYS A 151 13.02 -18.59 18.28
N PHE A 152 12.10 -19.26 17.59
CA PHE A 152 10.89 -18.63 17.07
C PHE A 152 9.70 -18.73 18.03
N PRO A 153 8.92 -17.65 18.23
CA PRO A 153 9.23 -16.30 17.72
C PRO A 153 10.37 -15.65 18.52
N LEU A 154 11.19 -14.84 17.82
CA LEU A 154 12.09 -13.92 18.52
C LEU A 154 11.24 -12.77 19.07
N GLU A 155 11.03 -12.74 20.37
CA GLU A 155 10.31 -11.67 21.05
C GLU A 155 11.23 -10.49 21.37
N ILE A 156 10.84 -9.29 20.95
CA ILE A 156 11.55 -8.03 21.20
C ILE A 156 10.63 -7.11 22.00
N ARG A 157 11.04 -6.78 23.23
CA ARG A 157 10.32 -5.88 24.15
C ARG A 157 11.16 -4.69 24.58
N ASP A 158 12.30 -4.50 23.94
CA ASP A 158 13.25 -3.43 24.24
C ASP A 158 12.60 -2.06 24.05
N ARG A 159 13.04 -1.11 24.89
CA ARG A 159 12.60 0.28 24.84
C ARG A 159 13.81 1.20 24.82
N GLY A 160 14.05 1.80 23.65
CA GLY A 160 14.95 2.93 23.50
C GLY A 160 14.26 4.25 23.88
N ASN A 161 14.77 5.36 23.33
CA ASN A 161 14.19 6.68 23.53
C ASN A 161 14.47 7.56 22.28
N PRO A 162 13.91 8.77 22.17
CA PRO A 162 14.08 9.63 20.98
C PRO A 162 15.53 9.96 20.64
N THR A 163 16.44 9.96 21.62
CA THR A 163 17.86 10.28 21.43
C THR A 163 18.75 9.03 21.34
N GLY A 164 18.17 7.82 21.47
CA GLY A 164 18.94 6.58 21.49
C GLY A 164 18.09 5.35 21.14
N TRP A 165 18.02 5.02 19.86
CA TRP A 165 17.31 3.86 19.35
C TRP A 165 18.11 2.57 19.55
N ILE A 166 17.40 1.44 19.60
CA ILE A 166 17.98 0.10 19.66
C ILE A 166 17.85 -0.54 18.28
N ARG A 167 18.99 -0.87 17.67
CA ARG A 167 19.05 -1.50 16.36
C ARG A 167 19.25 -3.01 16.47
N TYR A 168 18.38 -3.75 15.81
CA TYR A 168 18.54 -5.18 15.54
C TYR A 168 18.99 -5.36 14.09
N THR A 169 20.11 -6.07 13.91
CA THR A 169 20.68 -6.33 12.58
C THR A 169 21.30 -7.73 12.55
N MET A 170 21.85 -8.13 11.42
CA MET A 170 22.53 -9.42 11.24
C MET A 170 23.72 -9.29 10.31
N PRO A 171 24.68 -10.24 10.33
CA PRO A 171 25.78 -10.23 9.37
C PRO A 171 25.28 -10.31 7.92
N SER A 172 25.91 -9.55 7.04
CA SER A 172 25.60 -9.56 5.60
C SER A 172 25.69 -10.96 5.01
N GLY A 173 24.81 -11.28 4.05
CA GLY A 173 24.77 -12.58 3.37
C GLY A 173 24.21 -13.74 4.20
N LYS A 174 23.75 -13.48 5.42
CA LYS A 174 23.04 -14.49 6.23
C LYS A 174 21.53 -14.38 6.02
N THR A 175 20.80 -15.44 6.37
CA THR A 175 19.34 -15.51 6.31
C THR A 175 18.81 -16.13 7.60
N ILE A 176 17.78 -15.54 8.16
CA ILE A 176 16.98 -16.14 9.22
C ILE A 176 16.01 -17.08 8.54
N VAL A 177 16.18 -18.38 8.72
CA VAL A 177 15.27 -19.40 8.16
C VAL A 177 14.31 -19.83 9.25
N ASN A 178 13.04 -19.49 9.09
CA ASN A 178 11.97 -19.91 9.99
C ASN A 178 11.28 -21.14 9.42
N ASP A 179 11.48 -22.29 10.04
CA ASP A 179 10.86 -23.56 9.66
C ASP A 179 9.60 -23.90 10.48
N THR A 180 9.15 -22.97 11.32
CA THR A 180 8.00 -23.14 12.22
C THR A 180 6.73 -22.49 11.66
N ASP A 181 5.61 -22.71 12.37
CA ASP A 181 4.32 -22.03 12.15
C ASP A 181 4.18 -20.71 12.94
N GLN A 182 5.21 -20.34 13.73
CA GLN A 182 5.22 -19.11 14.51
C GLN A 182 5.84 -17.96 13.71
N PRO A 183 5.48 -16.68 13.98
CA PRO A 183 6.19 -15.55 13.40
C PRO A 183 7.70 -15.63 13.66
N ALA A 184 8.52 -15.17 12.72
CA ALA A 184 9.96 -15.11 12.97
C ALA A 184 10.30 -14.09 14.06
N ILE A 185 9.65 -12.90 14.01
CA ILE A 185 9.88 -11.83 14.99
C ILE A 185 8.54 -11.27 15.48
N VAL A 186 8.42 -11.09 16.78
CA VAL A 186 7.31 -10.37 17.43
C VAL A 186 7.88 -9.20 18.22
N LEU A 187 7.48 -7.99 17.86
CA LEU A 187 7.74 -6.80 18.67
C LEU A 187 6.52 -6.57 19.57
N ASP A 188 6.67 -6.71 20.88
CA ASP A 188 5.58 -6.62 21.85
C ASP A 188 5.84 -5.47 22.82
N GLY A 189 5.14 -4.35 22.64
CA GLY A 189 5.33 -3.13 23.42
C GLY A 189 6.71 -2.47 23.23
N ALA A 190 7.43 -2.84 22.16
CA ALA A 190 8.74 -2.27 21.85
C ALA A 190 8.62 -0.79 21.48
N GLN A 191 9.63 0.00 21.85
CA GLN A 191 9.66 1.45 21.57
C GLN A 191 11.05 1.88 21.12
N PHE A 192 11.11 2.76 20.12
CA PHE A 192 12.36 3.26 19.55
C PHE A 192 13.31 2.12 19.17
N VAL A 193 12.76 1.17 18.39
CA VAL A 193 13.47 -0.01 17.88
C VAL A 193 13.50 0.01 16.37
N VAL A 194 14.64 -0.33 15.80
CA VAL A 194 14.78 -0.53 14.35
C VAL A 194 15.27 -1.95 14.06
N LEU A 195 14.54 -2.65 13.17
CA LEU A 195 15.01 -3.86 12.50
C LEU A 195 15.66 -3.42 11.19
N GLU A 196 16.95 -3.68 11.01
CA GLU A 196 17.68 -3.18 9.84
C GLU A 196 18.48 -4.28 9.15
N GLY A 197 18.28 -4.41 7.84
CA GLY A 197 19.05 -5.30 6.98
C GLY A 197 18.81 -6.78 7.25
N LEU A 198 17.65 -7.14 7.77
CA LEU A 198 17.30 -8.54 8.03
C LEU A 198 16.81 -9.20 6.75
N LYS A 199 17.31 -10.41 6.49
CA LYS A 199 16.80 -11.29 5.46
C LYS A 199 16.10 -12.47 6.12
N ILE A 200 14.78 -12.60 5.91
CA ILE A 200 13.95 -13.61 6.57
C ILE A 200 13.27 -14.48 5.52
N GLU A 201 13.58 -15.75 5.54
CA GLU A 201 12.82 -16.78 4.85
C GLU A 201 11.76 -17.32 5.81
N GLY A 202 10.51 -17.01 5.53
CA GLY A 202 9.38 -17.48 6.34
C GLY A 202 9.12 -18.96 6.09
N GLY A 203 8.59 -19.62 7.10
CA GLY A 203 8.14 -21.01 7.03
C GLY A 203 6.63 -21.08 6.80
N LYS A 204 5.96 -21.96 7.56
CA LYS A 204 4.50 -22.13 7.54
C LYS A 204 3.76 -21.05 8.34
N ALA A 205 4.48 -20.08 8.86
CA ALA A 205 3.89 -18.99 9.63
C ALA A 205 3.01 -18.09 8.75
N SER A 206 1.89 -17.70 9.29
CA SER A 206 1.02 -16.69 8.64
C SER A 206 1.63 -15.29 8.62
N LYS A 207 2.69 -15.04 9.39
CA LYS A 207 3.40 -13.77 9.51
C LYS A 207 4.91 -14.00 9.62
N SER A 208 5.71 -13.14 8.99
CA SER A 208 7.15 -13.09 9.28
C SER A 208 7.43 -12.17 10.46
N ILE A 209 6.83 -10.97 10.48
CA ILE A 209 7.01 -9.98 11.55
C ILE A 209 5.64 -9.53 12.04
N ARG A 210 5.47 -9.46 13.36
CA ARG A 210 4.25 -8.93 13.99
C ARG A 210 4.59 -7.85 15.00
N LEU A 211 3.88 -6.72 14.93
CA LEU A 211 3.98 -5.60 15.85
C LEU A 211 2.73 -5.53 16.72
N LYS A 212 2.91 -5.43 18.04
CA LYS A 212 1.84 -5.40 19.04
C LYS A 212 2.08 -4.28 20.02
N GLY A 213 1.21 -3.24 20.04
CA GLY A 213 1.31 -2.12 20.97
C GLY A 213 2.65 -1.39 20.92
N THR A 214 3.26 -1.29 19.76
CA THR A 214 4.59 -0.69 19.57
C THR A 214 4.50 0.82 19.31
N LYS A 215 5.57 1.54 19.64
CA LYS A 215 5.69 2.96 19.37
C LYS A 215 7.07 3.30 18.79
N CYS A 216 7.11 4.14 17.74
CA CYS A 216 8.36 4.53 17.10
C CYS A 216 9.19 3.30 16.69
N VAL A 217 8.64 2.42 15.85
CA VAL A 217 9.34 1.24 15.33
C VAL A 217 9.63 1.44 13.85
N ARG A 218 10.84 1.06 13.41
CA ARG A 218 11.20 1.03 12.00
C ARG A 218 11.60 -0.36 11.54
N ILE A 219 11.09 -0.78 10.38
CA ILE A 219 11.53 -1.97 9.64
C ILE A 219 12.19 -1.43 8.37
N LEU A 220 13.51 -1.55 8.31
CA LEU A 220 14.36 -0.84 7.37
C LEU A 220 15.22 -1.79 6.56
N ASN A 221 15.19 -1.67 5.23
CA ASN A 221 16.06 -2.44 4.33
C ASN A 221 16.03 -3.96 4.58
N CYS A 222 14.86 -4.51 4.89
CA CYS A 222 14.69 -5.94 5.10
C CYS A 222 14.25 -6.66 3.82
N GLU A 223 14.59 -7.93 3.70
CA GLU A 223 14.08 -8.83 2.65
C GLU A 223 13.24 -9.92 3.31
N LEU A 224 11.96 -10.00 2.96
CA LEU A 224 11.00 -10.95 3.53
C LEU A 224 10.40 -11.79 2.41
N TYR A 225 10.53 -13.12 2.51
CA TYR A 225 10.03 -14.04 1.49
C TYR A 225 9.68 -15.41 2.08
N GLY A 226 8.92 -16.20 1.34
CA GLY A 226 8.63 -17.59 1.66
C GLY A 226 7.71 -17.83 2.86
N TRP A 227 6.97 -16.82 3.33
CA TRP A 227 5.99 -16.97 4.39
C TRP A 227 4.64 -17.47 3.84
N GLY A 228 3.81 -17.95 4.72
CA GLY A 228 2.43 -18.34 4.44
C GLY A 228 2.18 -19.81 4.70
N ARG A 229 0.99 -20.10 5.22
CA ARG A 229 0.52 -21.46 5.52
C ARG A 229 0.35 -22.25 4.23
N ASP A 230 0.49 -23.56 4.31
CA ASP A 230 0.21 -24.42 3.16
C ASP A 230 -1.29 -24.39 2.84
N SER A 231 -1.62 -24.13 1.59
CA SER A 231 -3.00 -24.17 1.09
C SER A 231 -3.32 -25.52 0.49
N GLU A 232 -4.50 -26.07 0.81
CA GLU A 232 -5.05 -27.24 0.10
C GLU A 232 -5.49 -26.87 -1.31
N VAL A 233 -5.81 -25.59 -1.56
CA VAL A 233 -6.21 -25.12 -2.88
C VAL A 233 -4.99 -24.98 -3.78
N LYS A 234 -5.03 -25.67 -4.91
CA LYS A 234 -4.07 -25.53 -6.00
C LYS A 234 -4.75 -24.87 -7.20
N TYR A 235 -3.97 -24.49 -8.18
CA TYR A 235 -4.48 -23.87 -9.40
C TYR A 235 -4.03 -24.68 -10.60
N ASP A 236 -4.95 -24.94 -11.53
CA ASP A 236 -4.61 -25.60 -12.79
C ASP A 236 -3.92 -24.64 -13.77
N GLY A 237 -3.51 -25.14 -14.94
CA GLY A 237 -2.86 -24.33 -15.98
C GLY A 237 -3.72 -23.19 -16.54
N LEU A 238 -5.02 -23.17 -16.22
CA LEU A 238 -5.96 -22.09 -16.55
C LEU A 238 -6.22 -21.16 -15.35
N GLY A 239 -5.50 -21.34 -14.25
CA GLY A 239 -5.69 -20.54 -13.03
C GLY A 239 -6.99 -20.85 -12.28
N ARG A 240 -7.63 -22.00 -12.56
CA ARG A 240 -8.83 -22.43 -11.85
C ARG A 240 -8.42 -23.10 -10.54
N PRO A 241 -8.97 -22.65 -9.40
CA PRO A 241 -8.65 -23.27 -8.13
C PRO A 241 -9.26 -24.68 -8.03
N PHE A 242 -8.55 -25.60 -7.41
CA PHE A 242 -9.01 -26.93 -7.09
C PHE A 242 -8.33 -27.46 -5.82
N VAL A 243 -8.96 -28.44 -5.18
CA VAL A 243 -8.35 -29.21 -4.10
C VAL A 243 -7.95 -30.56 -4.67
N PRO A 244 -6.67 -30.98 -4.63
CA PRO A 244 -6.24 -32.26 -5.13
C PRO A 244 -7.03 -33.42 -4.53
N GLY A 245 -7.56 -34.32 -5.40
CA GLY A 245 -8.38 -35.43 -4.98
C GLY A 245 -9.86 -35.11 -4.74
N SER A 246 -10.26 -33.86 -4.84
CA SER A 246 -11.67 -33.44 -4.80
C SER A 246 -12.26 -33.30 -6.21
N PRO A 247 -13.58 -33.44 -6.37
CA PRO A 247 -14.23 -33.08 -7.63
C PRO A 247 -13.91 -31.64 -8.01
N ALA A 248 -13.80 -31.36 -9.30
CA ALA A 248 -13.60 -29.99 -9.77
C ALA A 248 -14.64 -29.07 -9.12
N PRO A 249 -14.23 -27.89 -8.60
CA PRO A 249 -15.15 -27.00 -7.94
C PRO A 249 -16.28 -26.58 -8.88
N THR A 250 -17.50 -26.66 -8.40
CA THR A 250 -18.66 -26.21 -9.17
C THR A 250 -18.68 -24.69 -9.12
N VAL A 251 -18.42 -24.06 -10.24
CA VAL A 251 -18.54 -22.61 -10.39
C VAL A 251 -20.01 -22.25 -10.56
N ASN A 252 -20.61 -21.60 -9.57
CA ASN A 252 -21.99 -21.11 -9.65
C ASN A 252 -21.98 -19.64 -10.05
N ARG A 253 -22.79 -19.27 -11.04
CA ARG A 253 -23.08 -17.87 -11.34
C ARG A 253 -23.99 -17.30 -10.25
N ASN A 254 -23.58 -16.20 -9.65
CA ASN A 254 -24.41 -15.44 -8.74
C ASN A 254 -25.46 -14.63 -9.51
N ALA A 255 -26.53 -14.22 -8.83
CA ALA A 255 -27.59 -13.39 -9.43
C ALA A 255 -27.07 -12.05 -10.02
N ASN A 256 -25.90 -11.60 -9.58
CA ASN A 256 -25.24 -10.37 -10.06
C ASN A 256 -24.23 -10.62 -11.19
N GLY A 257 -24.19 -11.80 -11.79
CA GLY A 257 -23.27 -12.15 -12.87
C GLY A 257 -21.87 -12.56 -12.42
N GLY A 258 -21.54 -12.45 -11.14
CA GLY A 258 -20.31 -12.97 -10.55
C GLY A 258 -20.37 -14.49 -10.35
N PHE A 259 -19.21 -15.07 -10.10
CA PHE A 259 -19.09 -16.51 -9.82
C PHE A 259 -18.84 -16.74 -8.34
N SER A 260 -19.41 -17.77 -7.77
CA SER A 260 -19.04 -18.28 -6.45
C SER A 260 -18.57 -19.72 -6.57
N MET A 261 -17.50 -20.05 -5.89
CA MET A 261 -17.06 -21.42 -5.75
C MET A 261 -17.71 -22.05 -4.52
N LYS A 262 -18.51 -23.07 -4.75
CA LYS A 262 -18.98 -23.93 -3.68
C LYS A 262 -17.87 -24.91 -3.33
N GLY A 263 -17.26 -24.78 -2.16
CA GLY A 263 -16.31 -25.75 -1.65
C GLY A 263 -14.84 -25.32 -1.59
N SER A 264 -14.54 -24.03 -1.53
CA SER A 264 -13.18 -23.52 -1.25
C SER A 264 -12.74 -23.79 0.21
N LYS A 265 -12.96 -25.01 0.70
CA LYS A 265 -12.36 -25.46 1.95
C LYS A 265 -10.84 -25.45 1.74
N GLY A 266 -10.12 -24.79 2.65
CA GLY A 266 -8.66 -24.72 2.60
C GLY A 266 -8.09 -23.51 1.86
N GLN A 267 -8.91 -22.58 1.40
CA GLN A 267 -8.42 -21.28 0.96
C GLN A 267 -7.89 -20.51 2.18
N ILE A 268 -6.66 -20.04 2.08
CA ILE A 268 -5.99 -19.31 3.16
C ILE A 268 -6.15 -17.83 2.90
N SER A 269 -6.60 -17.10 3.91
CA SER A 269 -6.60 -15.65 3.93
C SER A 269 -5.88 -15.14 5.18
N GLY A 270 -5.43 -13.89 5.13
CA GLY A 270 -4.82 -13.21 6.26
C GLY A 270 -3.36 -13.60 6.52
N ASP A 271 -2.63 -14.11 5.54
CA ASP A 271 -1.20 -14.40 5.59
C ASP A 271 -0.40 -13.23 5.01
N TYR A 272 0.27 -12.46 5.88
CA TYR A 272 1.01 -11.26 5.51
C TYR A 272 2.44 -11.29 6.04
N ALA A 273 3.40 -10.76 5.29
CA ALA A 273 4.79 -10.72 5.76
C ALA A 273 4.92 -9.88 7.03
N ILE A 274 4.25 -8.73 7.07
CA ILE A 274 4.26 -7.83 8.22
C ILE A 274 2.83 -7.56 8.68
N GLU A 275 2.56 -7.71 9.98
CA GLU A 275 1.30 -7.34 10.61
C GLU A 275 1.52 -6.25 11.66
N ILE A 276 0.75 -5.15 11.54
CA ILE A 276 0.74 -4.03 12.49
C ILE A 276 -0.60 -4.08 13.23
N ASP A 277 -0.58 -4.48 14.49
CA ASP A 277 -1.80 -4.57 15.30
C ASP A 277 -2.27 -3.20 15.82
N ARG A 278 -3.50 -3.17 16.31
CA ARG A 278 -4.07 -2.04 17.06
C ARG A 278 -3.16 -1.64 18.23
N GLY A 279 -3.13 -0.36 18.57
CA GLY A 279 -2.26 0.20 19.61
C GLY A 279 -0.82 0.46 19.15
N CYS A 280 -0.49 0.17 17.89
CA CYS A 280 0.78 0.59 17.30
C CYS A 280 0.67 2.02 16.76
N CYS A 281 1.71 2.81 16.92
CA CYS A 281 1.80 4.15 16.34
C CYS A 281 3.24 4.49 15.94
N GLU A 282 3.35 5.47 15.01
CA GLU A 282 4.64 5.97 14.53
C GLU A 282 5.50 4.83 13.96
N THR A 283 4.86 3.91 13.21
CA THR A 283 5.52 2.77 12.58
C THR A 283 6.00 3.12 11.18
N VAL A 284 7.24 2.78 10.85
CA VAL A 284 7.82 3.00 9.52
C VAL A 284 8.26 1.67 8.93
N ILE A 285 7.80 1.37 7.70
CA ILE A 285 8.28 0.26 6.88
C ILE A 285 8.89 0.88 5.62
N GLU A 286 10.20 0.76 5.46
CA GLU A 286 10.88 1.41 4.33
C GLU A 286 12.00 0.58 3.73
N ARG A 287 12.18 0.72 2.41
CA ARG A 287 13.24 0.09 1.63
C ARG A 287 13.26 -1.44 1.73
N CYS A 288 12.12 -2.05 2.07
CA CYS A 288 11.99 -3.50 2.15
C CYS A 288 11.67 -4.11 0.79
N TYR A 289 12.20 -5.31 0.54
CA TYR A 289 11.82 -6.16 -0.57
C TYR A 289 11.00 -7.32 -0.02
N ILE A 290 9.71 -7.35 -0.37
CA ILE A 290 8.75 -8.35 0.12
C ILE A 290 8.23 -9.12 -1.08
N HIS A 291 8.47 -10.44 -1.11
CA HIS A 291 8.22 -11.25 -2.31
C HIS A 291 8.05 -12.74 -2.01
N ASP A 292 7.74 -13.53 -3.03
CA ASP A 292 7.65 -14.99 -2.98
C ASP A 292 6.80 -15.51 -1.79
N CYS A 293 5.60 -14.92 -1.59
CA CYS A 293 4.61 -15.47 -0.69
C CYS A 293 4.25 -16.91 -1.12
N ARG A 294 4.05 -17.82 -0.18
CA ARG A 294 3.63 -19.21 -0.49
C ARG A 294 2.15 -19.32 -0.82
N VAL A 295 1.37 -18.33 -0.46
CA VAL A 295 -0.08 -18.30 -0.66
C VAL A 295 -0.40 -17.53 -1.93
N HIS A 296 -1.31 -18.08 -2.74
CA HIS A 296 -1.83 -17.42 -3.93
C HIS A 296 -3.29 -16.99 -3.71
N ALA A 297 -3.62 -15.76 -4.06
CA ALA A 297 -5.00 -15.28 -4.06
C ALA A 297 -5.74 -15.74 -5.32
N ASN A 298 -7.02 -16.10 -5.19
CA ASN A 298 -7.88 -16.37 -6.34
C ASN A 298 -8.27 -15.06 -7.04
N SER A 299 -8.60 -15.17 -8.32
CA SER A 299 -9.17 -14.05 -9.08
C SER A 299 -10.63 -13.79 -8.71
N TRP A 300 -11.06 -12.53 -8.80
CA TRP A 300 -12.47 -12.12 -8.76
C TRP A 300 -13.37 -12.85 -9.77
N TYR A 301 -12.80 -13.40 -10.83
CA TYR A 301 -13.55 -14.23 -11.78
C TYR A 301 -14.26 -15.40 -11.07
N TYR A 302 -13.68 -15.94 -10.02
CA TYR A 302 -14.24 -17.08 -9.28
C TYR A 302 -15.02 -16.66 -8.03
N SER A 303 -14.47 -15.78 -7.24
CA SER A 303 -15.09 -15.23 -6.02
C SER A 303 -14.32 -14.01 -5.56
N HIS A 304 -14.77 -13.34 -4.49
CA HIS A 304 -13.95 -12.35 -3.79
C HIS A 304 -12.58 -12.97 -3.50
N PRO A 305 -11.48 -12.31 -3.86
CA PRO A 305 -10.16 -12.84 -3.59
C PRO A 305 -9.97 -13.13 -2.10
N ALA A 306 -9.19 -14.14 -1.84
CA ALA A 306 -8.66 -14.45 -0.52
C ALA A 306 -7.29 -15.08 -0.71
N GLY A 307 -6.32 -14.60 0.02
CA GLY A 307 -4.93 -15.00 -0.16
C GLY A 307 -4.02 -14.39 0.87
N GLY A 308 -2.77 -14.26 0.51
CA GLY A 308 -1.75 -13.57 1.27
C GLY A 308 -1.45 -12.18 0.71
N GLY A 309 -0.81 -11.35 1.52
CA GLY A 309 -0.35 -10.03 1.13
C GLY A 309 1.00 -9.69 1.76
N ALA A 310 1.51 -8.50 1.47
CA ALA A 310 2.78 -8.08 2.01
C ALA A 310 2.64 -7.43 3.40
N ILE A 311 1.72 -6.48 3.56
CA ILE A 311 1.56 -5.72 4.80
C ILE A 311 0.09 -5.67 5.20
N LEU A 312 -0.21 -6.04 6.44
CA LEU A 312 -1.53 -5.93 7.04
C LEU A 312 -1.50 -4.88 8.16
N ALA A 313 -2.30 -3.83 8.02
CA ALA A 313 -2.53 -2.85 9.06
C ALA A 313 -3.90 -3.08 9.74
N ARG A 314 -3.88 -3.59 10.98
CA ARG A 314 -5.09 -3.82 11.77
C ARG A 314 -5.42 -2.60 12.61
N SER A 315 -5.89 -1.55 11.97
CA SER A 315 -6.29 -0.31 12.66
C SER A 315 -5.21 0.19 13.65
N PRO A 316 -3.97 0.45 13.20
CA PRO A 316 -2.98 1.10 14.06
C PRO A 316 -3.50 2.47 14.51
N ASP A 317 -2.99 3.00 15.61
CA ASP A 317 -3.55 4.24 16.16
C ASP A 317 -3.35 5.43 15.23
N HIS A 318 -2.13 5.68 14.79
CA HIS A 318 -1.81 6.79 13.87
C HIS A 318 -0.39 6.72 13.31
N SER A 319 -0.14 7.54 12.28
CA SER A 319 1.20 7.85 11.75
C SER A 319 1.99 6.61 11.31
N THR A 320 1.33 5.70 10.59
CA THR A 320 2.01 4.62 9.89
C THR A 320 2.58 5.15 8.57
N VAL A 321 3.86 4.90 8.31
CA VAL A 321 4.51 5.26 7.05
C VAL A 321 5.03 4.02 6.34
N ILE A 322 4.58 3.79 5.12
CA ILE A 322 5.03 2.71 4.23
C ILE A 322 5.66 3.36 3.01
N ARG A 323 7.00 3.36 2.92
CA ARG A 323 7.69 4.10 1.85
C ARG A 323 8.83 3.34 1.20
N TRP A 324 9.00 3.54 -0.11
CA TRP A 324 10.13 3.06 -0.90
C TRP A 324 10.32 1.53 -0.88
N ASN A 325 9.25 0.79 -0.60
CA ASN A 325 9.28 -0.66 -0.60
C ASN A 325 9.01 -1.21 -2.00
N ASP A 326 9.46 -2.43 -2.23
CA ASP A 326 9.16 -3.23 -3.40
C ASP A 326 8.33 -4.44 -2.97
N LEU A 327 7.04 -4.43 -3.29
CA LEU A 327 6.08 -5.48 -2.97
C LEU A 327 5.78 -6.24 -4.26
N VAL A 328 6.47 -7.36 -4.45
CA VAL A 328 6.50 -8.04 -5.73
C VAL A 328 5.89 -9.43 -5.62
N GLY A 329 4.65 -9.57 -6.08
CA GLY A 329 4.01 -10.87 -6.30
C GLY A 329 4.47 -11.52 -7.60
N SER A 330 3.68 -12.47 -8.07
CA SER A 330 3.83 -13.09 -9.40
C SER A 330 2.49 -13.61 -9.89
N ASP A 331 2.38 -13.96 -11.16
CA ASP A 331 1.16 -14.62 -11.65
C ASP A 331 0.93 -16.02 -11.05
N LEU A 332 1.94 -16.62 -10.40
CA LEU A 332 1.83 -17.88 -9.66
C LEU A 332 1.42 -17.68 -8.21
N HIS A 333 1.82 -16.56 -7.62
CA HIS A 333 1.53 -16.20 -6.23
C HIS A 333 1.15 -14.72 -6.17
N ARG A 334 -0.07 -14.43 -6.65
CA ARG A 334 -0.64 -13.08 -6.58
C ARG A 334 -1.05 -12.75 -5.15
N TRP A 335 -0.92 -11.49 -4.81
CA TRP A 335 -1.51 -10.94 -3.59
C TRP A 335 -3.05 -11.02 -3.66
N ASP A 336 -3.69 -11.18 -2.52
CA ASP A 336 -5.03 -10.66 -2.28
C ASP A 336 -4.92 -9.13 -2.38
N ASP A 337 -4.50 -8.50 -1.30
CA ASP A 337 -4.05 -7.12 -1.30
C ASP A 337 -2.56 -7.06 -0.98
N ALA A 338 -1.79 -6.22 -1.68
CA ALA A 338 -0.38 -6.07 -1.33
C ALA A 338 -0.21 -5.32 0.00
N VAL A 339 -0.99 -4.26 0.21
CA VAL A 339 -1.15 -3.58 1.49
C VAL A 339 -2.63 -3.56 1.82
N THR A 340 -3.04 -4.31 2.83
CA THR A 340 -4.43 -4.37 3.24
C THR A 340 -4.66 -3.67 4.58
N SER A 341 -5.89 -3.30 4.79
CA SER A 341 -6.36 -2.77 6.05
C SER A 341 -7.36 -3.72 6.71
N GLY A 342 -7.31 -3.82 8.02
CA GLY A 342 -8.38 -4.48 8.77
C GLY A 342 -9.48 -3.48 9.15
N GLY A 343 -10.72 -3.96 9.25
CA GLY A 343 -11.84 -3.10 9.66
C GLY A 343 -12.39 -2.22 8.55
N ASN A 344 -12.63 -2.82 7.38
CA ASN A 344 -13.37 -2.17 6.30
C ASN A 344 -14.69 -1.63 6.83
N PHE A 345 -15.03 -0.40 6.45
CA PHE A 345 -16.22 0.31 6.91
C PHE A 345 -16.27 0.58 8.45
N SER A 346 -15.13 0.53 9.15
CA SER A 346 -15.01 0.97 10.53
C SER A 346 -14.33 2.33 10.63
N GLU A 347 -14.78 3.19 11.53
CA GLU A 347 -14.24 4.55 11.74
C GLU A 347 -12.78 4.54 12.19
N ASP A 348 -12.32 3.47 12.79
CA ASP A 348 -10.92 3.26 13.17
C ASP A 348 -10.21 2.20 12.30
N GLY A 349 -10.84 1.82 11.19
CA GLY A 349 -10.28 0.83 10.26
C GLY A 349 -9.13 1.35 9.42
N GLY A 350 -8.50 0.44 8.71
CA GLY A 350 -7.45 0.75 7.77
C GLY A 350 -6.15 1.19 8.41
N LEU A 351 -5.46 2.11 7.77
CA LEU A 351 -4.30 2.82 8.30
C LEU A 351 -4.69 3.88 9.34
N ASN A 352 -5.98 4.04 9.56
CA ASN A 352 -6.64 4.87 10.54
C ASN A 352 -6.32 6.36 10.38
N ARG A 353 -5.23 6.90 10.95
CA ARG A 353 -5.00 8.35 10.99
C ARG A 353 -3.59 8.75 10.62
N ASP A 354 -3.51 9.88 9.91
CA ASP A 354 -2.28 10.63 9.66
C ASP A 354 -1.15 9.76 9.05
N ALA A 355 -1.53 8.77 8.22
CA ALA A 355 -0.61 7.80 7.62
C ALA A 355 -0.17 8.21 6.21
N ASP A 356 1.02 7.75 5.80
CA ASP A 356 1.56 7.94 4.46
C ASP A 356 1.95 6.61 3.81
N VAL A 357 1.52 6.39 2.56
CA VAL A 357 1.98 5.28 1.73
C VAL A 357 2.56 5.86 0.45
N TYR A 358 3.89 5.88 0.31
CA TYR A 358 4.48 6.57 -0.83
C TYR A 358 5.77 5.98 -1.38
N GLY A 359 5.98 6.23 -2.67
CA GLY A 359 7.19 5.85 -3.37
C GLY A 359 7.41 4.34 -3.44
N ASN A 360 6.39 3.52 -3.24
CA ASN A 360 6.48 2.07 -3.31
C ASN A 360 6.29 1.58 -4.76
N PHE A 361 6.82 0.40 -5.05
CA PHE A 361 6.50 -0.37 -6.24
C PHE A 361 5.65 -1.58 -5.82
N MET A 362 4.50 -1.77 -6.45
CA MET A 362 3.55 -2.84 -6.15
C MET A 362 3.04 -3.47 -7.43
N ILE A 363 3.06 -4.80 -7.47
CA ILE A 363 2.70 -5.56 -8.66
C ILE A 363 2.07 -6.92 -8.30
N PHE A 364 1.09 -7.36 -9.11
CA PHE A 364 0.43 -8.65 -9.04
C PHE A 364 -0.53 -8.83 -7.85
N ALA A 365 -1.46 -7.91 -7.62
CA ALA A 365 -2.62 -8.15 -6.76
C ALA A 365 -3.82 -8.65 -7.58
N ASN A 366 -4.60 -9.55 -7.00
CA ASN A 366 -5.88 -10.01 -7.56
C ASN A 366 -7.08 -9.24 -7.00
N ASP A 367 -6.87 -8.45 -5.93
CA ASP A 367 -7.75 -7.37 -5.51
C ASP A 367 -6.96 -6.05 -5.53
N ASP A 368 -6.72 -5.42 -4.42
CA ASP A 368 -6.15 -4.08 -4.35
C ASP A 368 -4.61 -4.11 -4.17
N CYS A 369 -3.85 -3.24 -4.84
CA CYS A 369 -2.47 -3.00 -4.42
C CYS A 369 -2.44 -2.34 -3.04
N ILE A 370 -3.35 -1.39 -2.81
CA ILE A 370 -3.55 -0.75 -1.52
C ILE A 370 -5.05 -0.68 -1.24
N GLU A 371 -5.47 -1.28 -0.15
CA GLU A 371 -6.82 -1.15 0.38
C GLU A 371 -6.85 -0.08 1.47
N LEU A 372 -7.47 1.07 1.18
CA LEU A 372 -7.70 2.16 2.12
C LEU A 372 -9.19 2.22 2.49
N ASP A 373 -9.74 1.10 2.88
CA ASP A 373 -11.14 0.98 3.27
C ASP A 373 -11.28 1.10 4.79
N GLY A 374 -12.07 2.03 5.28
CA GLY A 374 -12.24 2.25 6.72
C GLY A 374 -12.01 3.68 7.16
N GLY A 375 -11.39 3.90 8.31
CA GLY A 375 -11.25 5.19 8.97
C GLY A 375 -10.64 6.29 8.10
N GLN A 376 -9.40 6.15 7.77
CA GLN A 376 -8.65 6.94 6.77
C GLN A 376 -8.69 8.47 7.01
N GLN A 377 -8.46 8.93 8.22
CA GLN A 377 -8.37 10.36 8.53
C GLN A 377 -6.99 10.93 8.15
N ASN A 378 -6.93 11.85 7.20
CA ASN A 378 -5.66 12.42 6.72
C ASN A 378 -4.67 11.34 6.24
N VAL A 379 -5.15 10.31 5.54
CA VAL A 379 -4.29 9.27 4.97
C VAL A 379 -3.90 9.66 3.55
N ARG A 380 -2.61 9.54 3.23
CA ARG A 380 -2.00 10.02 1.99
C ARG A 380 -1.29 8.89 1.27
N CYS A 381 -1.74 8.60 0.05
CA CYS A 381 -1.18 7.62 -0.87
C CYS A 381 -0.61 8.34 -2.09
N TRP A 382 0.73 8.38 -2.23
CA TRP A 382 1.33 9.20 -3.27
C TRP A 382 2.67 8.67 -3.80
N GLY A 383 2.97 9.04 -5.05
CA GLY A 383 4.25 8.70 -5.66
C GLY A 383 4.51 7.20 -5.81
N ASN A 384 3.49 6.36 -5.69
CA ASN A 384 3.61 4.92 -5.87
C ASN A 384 3.52 4.54 -7.34
N ARG A 385 4.09 3.39 -7.68
CA ARG A 385 3.99 2.75 -8.97
C ARG A 385 3.25 1.42 -8.82
N PHE A 386 2.10 1.31 -9.47
CA PHE A 386 1.23 0.13 -9.48
C PHE A 386 1.22 -0.50 -10.86
N GLU A 387 1.36 -1.81 -10.95
CA GLU A 387 1.34 -2.54 -12.21
C GLU A 387 0.64 -3.89 -12.11
N SER A 388 0.06 -4.32 -13.23
CA SER A 388 -0.45 -5.68 -13.46
C SER A 388 -1.24 -6.25 -12.28
N SER A 389 -2.03 -5.42 -11.62
CA SER A 389 -2.90 -5.73 -10.50
C SER A 389 -4.33 -5.38 -10.86
N LEU A 390 -5.31 -6.02 -10.24
CA LEU A 390 -6.72 -5.76 -10.58
C LEU A 390 -7.12 -4.34 -10.21
N VAL A 391 -6.80 -3.90 -8.99
CA VAL A 391 -7.05 -2.53 -8.53
C VAL A 391 -5.74 -1.91 -8.03
N GLY A 392 -5.56 -0.63 -8.28
CA GLY A 392 -4.40 0.10 -7.76
C GLY A 392 -4.62 0.55 -6.33
N VAL A 393 -5.62 1.39 -6.10
CA VAL A 393 -5.97 1.91 -4.77
C VAL A 393 -7.47 1.81 -4.56
N SER A 394 -7.91 1.11 -3.53
CA SER A 394 -9.27 1.15 -3.04
C SER A 394 -9.40 2.24 -1.97
N ILE A 395 -10.41 3.07 -2.10
CA ILE A 395 -10.88 4.02 -1.09
C ILE A 395 -12.38 3.84 -0.85
N GLN A 396 -12.82 2.60 -1.00
CA GLN A 396 -14.21 2.21 -0.79
C GLN A 396 -14.50 2.16 0.72
N GLY A 397 -15.57 2.84 1.15
CA GLY A 397 -15.91 2.88 2.56
C GLY A 397 -14.93 3.74 3.38
N CYS A 398 -14.45 4.86 2.82
CA CYS A 398 -13.72 5.87 3.57
C CYS A 398 -14.67 6.51 4.60
N MET A 399 -14.53 6.12 5.87
CA MET A 399 -15.51 6.40 6.93
C MET A 399 -15.29 7.76 7.60
N VAL A 400 -14.05 8.22 7.66
CA VAL A 400 -13.69 9.42 8.44
C VAL A 400 -13.23 10.56 7.55
N SER A 401 -12.32 10.29 6.61
CA SER A 401 -11.74 11.25 5.66
C SER A 401 -11.07 12.52 6.27
N PRO A 402 -10.34 13.31 5.53
CA PRO A 402 -10.06 13.14 4.10
C PRO A 402 -9.00 12.07 3.79
N VAL A 403 -9.04 11.53 2.57
CA VAL A 403 -8.02 10.68 1.98
C VAL A 403 -7.43 11.34 0.73
N TYR A 404 -6.15 11.15 0.51
CA TYR A 404 -5.41 11.77 -0.60
C TYR A 404 -4.75 10.70 -1.46
N VAL A 405 -5.01 10.71 -2.76
CA VAL A 405 -4.39 9.83 -3.75
C VAL A 405 -3.77 10.72 -4.84
N PHE A 406 -2.45 10.91 -4.80
CA PHE A 406 -1.82 11.88 -5.70
C PHE A 406 -0.45 11.46 -6.22
N GLN A 407 -0.11 11.93 -7.41
CA GLN A 407 1.18 11.68 -8.05
C GLN A 407 1.54 10.19 -8.14
N ASN A 408 0.55 9.29 -8.24
CA ASN A 408 0.79 7.87 -8.46
C ASN A 408 0.80 7.55 -9.95
N GLY A 409 1.49 6.49 -10.33
CA GLY A 409 1.45 5.91 -11.66
C GLY A 409 0.81 4.52 -11.64
N PHE A 410 -0.17 4.32 -12.53
CA PHE A 410 -0.90 3.07 -12.70
C PHE A 410 -0.66 2.55 -14.11
N TYR A 411 -0.07 1.37 -14.25
CA TYR A 411 0.39 0.85 -15.52
C TYR A 411 -0.17 -0.54 -15.80
N GLY A 412 -0.93 -0.69 -16.90
CA GLY A 412 -1.43 -1.97 -17.37
C GLY A 412 -2.18 -2.76 -16.29
N MET A 413 -3.06 -2.09 -15.57
CA MET A 413 -3.84 -2.69 -14.49
C MET A 413 -4.72 -3.81 -15.01
N CYS A 414 -4.59 -5.01 -14.47
CA CYS A 414 -5.31 -6.20 -14.94
C CYS A 414 -5.30 -7.31 -13.90
N ASP A 415 -6.27 -8.23 -14.04
CA ASP A 415 -6.28 -9.48 -13.29
C ASP A 415 -5.22 -10.48 -13.81
N GLN A 416 -5.20 -11.67 -13.22
CA GLN A 416 -4.27 -12.74 -13.65
C GLN A 416 -4.49 -13.22 -15.07
N PHE A 417 -5.68 -13.01 -15.66
CA PHE A 417 -6.02 -13.41 -17.02
C PHE A 417 -5.78 -12.30 -18.05
N GLY A 418 -5.32 -11.12 -17.62
CA GLY A 418 -5.12 -9.96 -18.48
C GLY A 418 -6.40 -9.16 -18.73
N ASN A 419 -7.51 -9.46 -18.05
CA ASN A 419 -8.70 -8.62 -18.13
C ASN A 419 -8.43 -7.26 -17.49
N ALA A 420 -8.89 -6.21 -18.14
CA ALA A 420 -8.67 -4.83 -17.69
C ALA A 420 -9.16 -4.60 -16.26
N GLY A 421 -8.28 -4.05 -15.45
CA GLY A 421 -8.52 -3.72 -14.05
C GLY A 421 -8.97 -2.26 -13.83
N GLN A 422 -8.90 -1.84 -12.58
CA GLN A 422 -9.25 -0.51 -12.12
C GLN A 422 -8.01 0.17 -11.53
N THR A 423 -7.92 1.47 -11.62
CA THR A 423 -6.81 2.21 -11.02
C THR A 423 -7.16 2.74 -9.63
N VAL A 424 -8.27 3.47 -9.50
CA VAL A 424 -8.82 3.93 -8.23
C VAL A 424 -10.25 3.46 -8.11
N LYS A 425 -10.52 2.64 -7.10
CA LYS A 425 -11.85 2.14 -6.73
C LYS A 425 -12.39 3.03 -5.62
N THR A 426 -13.49 3.76 -5.89
CA THR A 426 -14.22 4.51 -4.88
C THR A 426 -15.51 3.78 -4.53
N GLY A 427 -15.96 3.89 -3.31
CA GLY A 427 -17.20 3.27 -2.87
C GLY A 427 -17.97 4.15 -1.93
N GLY A 428 -19.25 3.79 -1.72
CA GLY A 428 -20.15 4.53 -0.86
C GLY A 428 -19.58 4.66 0.55
N GLY A 429 -19.21 5.88 0.92
CA GLY A 429 -18.91 6.22 2.30
C GLY A 429 -20.12 5.95 3.18
N ALA A 430 -19.91 5.41 4.35
CA ALA A 430 -21.00 4.96 5.21
C ALA A 430 -21.82 6.10 5.82
N HIS A 431 -21.38 7.33 5.70
CA HIS A 431 -22.05 8.49 6.33
C HIS A 431 -22.47 9.54 5.31
N GLY A 432 -23.06 9.07 4.20
CA GLY A 432 -23.63 9.98 3.22
C GLY A 432 -22.55 10.83 2.53
N ASN A 433 -22.82 12.12 2.43
CA ASN A 433 -22.05 13.03 1.60
C ASN A 433 -20.79 13.64 2.29
N GLU A 434 -20.33 13.12 3.41
CA GLU A 434 -19.27 13.76 4.19
C GLU A 434 -17.87 13.20 3.96
N ALA A 435 -17.74 12.06 3.26
CA ALA A 435 -16.44 11.51 2.92
C ALA A 435 -15.80 12.29 1.76
N TYR A 436 -14.54 12.72 1.94
CA TYR A 436 -13.76 13.46 0.94
C TYR A 436 -12.56 12.66 0.49
N ALA A 437 -12.39 12.58 -0.85
CA ALA A 437 -11.19 12.06 -1.48
C ALA A 437 -10.59 13.09 -2.44
N PHE A 438 -9.30 13.33 -2.31
CA PHE A 438 -8.54 14.21 -3.21
C PHE A 438 -7.68 13.33 -4.13
N VAL A 439 -8.06 13.26 -5.42
CA VAL A 439 -7.37 12.43 -6.43
C VAL A 439 -6.70 13.36 -7.43
N ARG A 440 -5.37 13.51 -7.34
CA ARG A 440 -4.68 14.60 -8.04
C ARG A 440 -3.36 14.20 -8.70
N LYS A 441 -3.12 14.73 -9.90
CA LYS A 441 -1.83 14.58 -10.60
C LYS A 441 -1.40 13.13 -10.77
N ASN A 442 -2.35 12.18 -10.84
CA ASN A 442 -2.03 10.79 -11.09
C ASN A 442 -1.90 10.53 -12.58
N LEU A 443 -1.13 9.51 -12.93
CA LEU A 443 -0.93 9.03 -14.28
C LEU A 443 -1.56 7.64 -14.43
N PHE A 444 -2.58 7.53 -15.26
CA PHE A 444 -3.29 6.30 -15.57
C PHE A 444 -2.94 5.86 -17.00
N TRP A 445 -2.31 4.71 -17.14
CA TRP A 445 -1.85 4.21 -18.43
C TRP A 445 -2.29 2.76 -18.67
N GLY A 446 -2.83 2.50 -19.87
CA GLY A 446 -3.24 1.18 -20.33
C GLY A 446 -4.70 1.11 -20.75
N ASP A 447 -5.18 -0.09 -20.97
CA ASP A 447 -6.59 -0.37 -21.27
C ASP A 447 -7.35 -0.61 -19.98
N GLY A 448 -8.57 -0.11 -19.88
CA GLY A 448 -9.44 -0.39 -18.76
C GLY A 448 -10.10 0.82 -18.11
N MET A 449 -10.57 0.63 -16.89
CA MET A 449 -11.24 1.68 -16.13
C MET A 449 -10.23 2.46 -15.31
N GLY A 450 -10.04 3.74 -15.62
CA GLY A 450 -9.16 4.60 -14.84
C GLY A 450 -9.67 4.79 -13.43
N MET A 451 -10.96 5.08 -13.27
CA MET A 451 -11.57 5.28 -11.97
C MET A 451 -13.04 4.90 -12.00
N ILE A 452 -13.51 4.25 -10.93
CA ILE A 452 -14.94 4.05 -10.67
C ILE A 452 -15.37 5.03 -9.58
N TRP A 453 -16.35 5.86 -9.90
CA TRP A 453 -17.02 6.74 -8.96
C TRP A 453 -18.33 6.14 -8.46
N MET A 454 -18.38 5.83 -7.19
CA MET A 454 -19.62 5.45 -6.50
C MET A 454 -20.33 6.68 -5.93
N PRO A 455 -21.69 6.64 -5.75
CA PRO A 455 -22.50 7.83 -5.56
C PRO A 455 -22.28 8.65 -4.30
N LEU A 456 -21.61 8.12 -3.31
CA LEU A 456 -21.63 8.68 -1.94
C LEU A 456 -20.29 9.29 -1.50
N LEU A 457 -19.26 9.21 -2.30
CA LEU A 457 -17.96 9.81 -2.00
C LEU A 457 -17.81 11.14 -2.73
N ARG A 458 -17.52 12.20 -1.99
CA ARG A 458 -17.11 13.48 -2.57
C ARG A 458 -15.67 13.37 -3.05
N SER A 459 -15.47 13.15 -4.34
CA SER A 459 -14.14 13.09 -4.95
C SER A 459 -13.83 14.38 -5.67
N GLN A 460 -12.68 14.95 -5.36
CA GLN A 460 -12.12 16.07 -6.12
C GLN A 460 -10.96 15.58 -6.97
N LEU A 461 -11.20 15.46 -8.27
CA LEU A 461 -10.16 15.13 -9.24
C LEU A 461 -9.53 16.40 -9.76
N LYS A 462 -8.21 16.42 -9.87
CA LYS A 462 -7.49 17.59 -10.39
C LYS A 462 -6.19 17.19 -11.07
N ASP A 463 -6.03 17.68 -12.29
CA ASP A 463 -4.79 17.58 -13.06
C ASP A 463 -4.31 16.13 -13.30
N ASN A 464 -5.22 15.14 -13.31
CA ASN A 464 -4.89 13.77 -13.64
C ASN A 464 -4.69 13.58 -15.14
N VAL A 465 -3.89 12.58 -15.52
CA VAL A 465 -3.60 12.24 -16.91
C VAL A 465 -4.05 10.82 -17.19
N PHE A 466 -5.04 10.66 -18.06
CA PHE A 466 -5.59 9.39 -18.50
C PHE A 466 -5.08 9.08 -19.90
N CYS A 467 -4.18 8.11 -20.01
CA CYS A 467 -3.54 7.72 -21.27
C CYS A 467 -4.27 6.51 -21.89
N GLY A 468 -4.28 6.48 -23.22
CA GLY A 468 -4.94 5.42 -23.97
C GLY A 468 -6.46 5.46 -23.78
N ASN A 469 -7.06 4.30 -23.57
CA ASN A 469 -8.52 4.13 -23.44
C ASN A 469 -9.04 4.31 -22.01
N GLN A 470 -8.24 4.84 -21.11
CA GLN A 470 -8.64 5.06 -19.71
C GLN A 470 -9.81 6.04 -19.62
N LYS A 471 -10.78 5.72 -18.78
CA LYS A 471 -11.98 6.56 -18.59
C LYS A 471 -12.43 6.55 -17.13
N ILE A 472 -13.19 7.56 -16.76
CA ILE A 472 -13.90 7.59 -15.49
C ILE A 472 -15.28 6.98 -15.72
N VAL A 473 -15.58 5.92 -14.98
CA VAL A 473 -16.92 5.34 -14.93
C VAL A 473 -17.65 6.00 -13.77
N ARG A 474 -18.64 6.83 -14.08
CA ARG A 474 -19.52 7.49 -13.09
C ARG A 474 -20.80 6.69 -12.95
N GLN A 475 -21.18 6.39 -11.72
CA GLN A 475 -22.60 6.12 -11.45
C GLN A 475 -23.34 7.45 -11.31
N GLU A 476 -24.53 7.54 -11.90
CA GLU A 476 -25.27 8.80 -12.15
C GLU A 476 -25.59 9.68 -10.93
N SER A 477 -25.26 9.24 -9.74
CA SER A 477 -25.73 9.84 -8.50
C SER A 477 -24.65 10.48 -7.63
N SER A 478 -23.50 10.89 -8.17
CA SER A 478 -22.48 11.62 -7.39
C SER A 478 -22.41 13.12 -7.77
N PRO A 479 -23.41 13.95 -7.41
CA PRO A 479 -23.45 15.35 -7.80
C PRO A 479 -22.37 16.22 -7.13
N LEU A 480 -21.69 15.69 -6.11
CA LEU A 480 -20.72 16.43 -5.28
C LEU A 480 -19.27 16.19 -5.69
N SER A 481 -19.03 15.33 -6.67
CA SER A 481 -17.68 15.10 -7.19
C SER A 481 -17.35 16.06 -8.32
N SER A 482 -16.11 16.53 -8.38
CA SER A 482 -15.61 17.47 -9.38
C SER A 482 -14.39 16.92 -10.10
N SER A 483 -14.20 17.35 -11.35
CA SER A 483 -13.04 17.05 -12.20
C SER A 483 -12.58 18.33 -12.86
N VAL A 484 -11.38 18.78 -12.56
CA VAL A 484 -10.81 20.05 -13.07
C VAL A 484 -9.40 19.81 -13.58
N GLY A 485 -9.12 20.19 -14.81
CA GLY A 485 -7.79 20.06 -15.40
C GLY A 485 -7.39 18.62 -15.76
N ASP A 486 -8.28 17.65 -15.61
CA ASP A 486 -8.03 16.26 -15.99
C ASP A 486 -7.96 16.12 -17.51
N ARG A 487 -6.99 15.36 -18.03
CA ARG A 487 -6.73 15.15 -19.45
C ARG A 487 -6.94 13.70 -19.83
N PHE A 488 -7.65 13.44 -20.93
CA PHE A 488 -8.01 12.11 -21.42
C PHE A 488 -7.46 11.86 -22.81
N GLY A 489 -7.22 10.58 -23.14
CA GLY A 489 -6.72 10.16 -24.46
C GLY A 489 -5.31 10.70 -24.76
N VAL A 490 -4.53 10.99 -23.73
CA VAL A 490 -3.18 11.52 -23.89
C VAL A 490 -2.24 10.37 -24.29
N GLU A 491 -1.46 10.59 -25.34
CA GLU A 491 -0.37 9.69 -25.72
C GLU A 491 0.92 10.14 -25.03
N ILE A 492 1.46 9.30 -24.19
CA ILE A 492 2.76 9.50 -23.56
C ILE A 492 3.64 8.31 -23.95
N PRO A 493 4.82 8.54 -24.54
CA PRO A 493 5.78 7.48 -24.81
C PRO A 493 6.10 6.71 -23.54
N GLU A 494 6.29 5.40 -23.64
CA GLU A 494 6.54 4.53 -22.48
C GLU A 494 7.76 4.99 -21.67
N GLU A 495 8.79 5.48 -22.35
CA GLU A 495 10.00 6.05 -21.72
C GLU A 495 9.69 7.31 -20.89
N GLY A 496 8.68 8.08 -21.26
CA GLY A 496 8.26 9.31 -20.56
C GLY A 496 7.40 9.08 -19.33
N LEU A 497 6.85 7.88 -19.15
CA LEU A 497 5.95 7.59 -18.04
C LEU A 497 6.66 7.66 -16.67
N SER A 498 7.89 7.18 -16.60
CA SER A 498 8.67 7.17 -15.35
C SER A 498 9.08 8.56 -14.85
N GLY A 499 9.13 9.56 -15.75
CA GLY A 499 9.53 10.94 -15.43
C GLY A 499 8.49 11.75 -14.67
N ASN A 500 7.25 11.27 -14.59
CA ASN A 500 6.13 12.00 -13.98
C ASN A 500 5.90 11.64 -12.49
N LEU A 501 6.61 10.66 -11.96
CA LEU A 501 6.48 10.24 -10.57
C LEU A 501 7.62 10.81 -9.70
N PRO A 502 7.34 11.10 -8.43
CA PRO A 502 8.39 11.42 -7.48
C PRO A 502 9.45 10.33 -7.46
N VAL A 503 10.70 10.75 -7.64
CA VAL A 503 11.81 9.80 -7.75
C VAL A 503 12.26 9.40 -6.35
N ARG A 504 12.32 8.08 -6.07
CA ARG A 504 13.01 7.57 -4.88
C ARG A 504 14.46 8.08 -4.87
N PRO A 505 15.06 8.40 -3.71
CA PRO A 505 16.43 8.91 -3.62
C PRO A 505 17.47 7.79 -3.83
N VAL A 506 17.45 7.12 -4.97
CA VAL A 506 18.27 5.91 -5.23
C VAL A 506 19.69 6.25 -5.68
N GLY A 507 19.91 7.44 -6.21
CA GLY A 507 21.22 7.85 -6.70
C GLY A 507 21.52 7.41 -8.13
N PHE A 508 20.57 6.80 -8.84
CA PHE A 508 20.67 6.50 -10.27
C PHE A 508 19.30 6.53 -10.96
N ARG A 509 19.31 6.68 -12.27
CA ARG A 509 18.11 6.60 -13.13
C ARG A 509 18.29 5.47 -14.14
N LEU A 510 17.18 4.82 -14.50
CA LEU A 510 17.15 3.85 -15.60
C LEU A 510 16.80 4.57 -16.90
N SER A 511 17.40 4.16 -18.01
CA SER A 511 17.02 4.62 -19.35
C SER A 511 15.62 4.12 -19.72
N ARG A 512 15.26 2.95 -19.22
CA ARG A 512 13.94 2.34 -19.39
C ARG A 512 13.60 1.48 -18.16
N SER A 513 12.37 1.54 -17.70
CA SER A 513 11.91 0.80 -16.52
C SER A 513 10.75 -0.14 -16.82
N ARG A 514 10.29 -0.18 -18.07
CA ARG A 514 9.18 -1.00 -18.51
C ARG A 514 9.37 -1.44 -19.96
N PHE A 515 9.07 -2.69 -20.24
CA PHE A 515 9.14 -3.26 -21.58
C PHE A 515 7.80 -3.86 -21.96
N SER A 516 7.37 -3.61 -23.18
CA SER A 516 6.16 -4.14 -23.80
C SER A 516 6.43 -4.60 -25.23
N GLY A 517 5.45 -5.24 -25.86
CA GLY A 517 5.58 -5.70 -27.24
C GLY A 517 6.50 -6.89 -27.44
N ILE A 518 6.82 -7.61 -26.36
CA ILE A 518 7.59 -8.86 -26.42
C ILE A 518 6.64 -9.97 -26.82
N THR A 519 7.00 -10.75 -27.83
CA THR A 519 6.18 -11.86 -28.33
C THR A 519 6.93 -13.18 -28.28
N VAL A 520 6.21 -14.27 -28.03
CA VAL A 520 6.75 -15.62 -28.12
C VAL A 520 6.17 -16.30 -29.35
N LYS A 521 7.03 -16.63 -30.32
CA LYS A 521 6.62 -17.31 -31.57
C LYS A 521 7.48 -18.54 -31.78
N ALA A 522 6.84 -19.69 -31.96
CA ALA A 522 7.52 -20.96 -32.24
C ALA A 522 8.68 -21.27 -31.27
N GLY A 523 8.48 -21.03 -29.98
CA GLY A 523 9.50 -21.26 -28.95
C GLY A 523 10.64 -20.24 -28.92
N LYS A 524 10.52 -19.12 -29.64
CA LYS A 524 11.49 -18.00 -29.61
C LYS A 524 10.82 -16.74 -29.10
N VAL A 525 11.57 -15.96 -28.35
CA VAL A 525 11.14 -14.62 -27.87
C VAL A 525 11.65 -13.57 -28.84
N GLU A 526 10.79 -12.65 -29.23
CA GLU A 526 11.10 -11.51 -30.10
C GLU A 526 10.71 -10.18 -29.42
N PRO A 527 11.69 -9.26 -29.21
CA PRO A 527 13.11 -9.43 -29.46
C PRO A 527 13.76 -10.43 -28.51
N GLY A 528 14.81 -11.16 -28.99
CA GLY A 528 15.49 -12.21 -28.21
C GLY A 528 16.28 -11.70 -27.01
N ALA A 529 16.56 -10.41 -26.95
CA ALA A 529 17.16 -9.74 -25.80
C ALA A 529 16.67 -8.29 -25.72
N LEU A 530 16.65 -7.75 -24.50
CA LEU A 530 16.35 -6.36 -24.22
C LEU A 530 17.57 -5.68 -23.59
N SER A 531 17.70 -4.39 -23.79
CA SER A 531 18.79 -3.62 -23.19
C SER A 531 18.25 -2.34 -22.54
N PHE A 532 18.84 -2.00 -21.41
CA PHE A 532 18.62 -0.73 -20.71
C PHE A 532 19.88 -0.35 -19.93
N SER A 533 19.97 0.87 -19.47
CA SER A 533 21.10 1.33 -18.67
C SER A 533 20.66 1.95 -17.35
N ALA A 534 21.57 1.91 -16.36
CA ALA A 534 21.46 2.66 -15.13
C ALA A 534 22.56 3.72 -15.09
N LYS A 535 22.17 4.99 -15.08
CA LYS A 535 23.07 6.15 -15.02
C LYS A 535 23.07 6.75 -13.63
N SER A 536 24.27 6.91 -13.03
CA SER A 536 24.45 7.54 -11.73
C SER A 536 23.96 8.99 -11.74
N THR A 537 23.33 9.40 -10.64
CA THR A 537 22.96 10.80 -10.35
C THR A 537 23.67 11.34 -9.10
N CYS A 538 24.67 10.63 -8.60
CA CYS A 538 25.45 11.01 -7.43
C CYS A 538 26.97 10.96 -7.75
N ASP A 539 27.74 11.53 -6.84
CA ASP A 539 29.19 11.70 -6.93
C ASP A 539 30.00 10.52 -6.35
N ARG A 540 29.32 9.46 -5.90
CA ARG A 540 29.94 8.24 -5.37
C ARG A 540 29.56 7.01 -6.19
N PRO A 541 30.40 5.98 -6.22
CA PRO A 541 30.01 4.71 -6.84
C PRO A 541 28.91 4.02 -6.04
N LEU A 542 28.00 3.34 -6.75
CA LEU A 542 26.86 2.62 -6.17
C LEU A 542 26.96 1.14 -6.48
N GLY A 543 27.17 0.32 -5.47
CA GLY A 543 27.04 -1.13 -5.59
C GLY A 543 25.58 -1.51 -5.86
N PHE A 544 25.36 -2.46 -6.77
CA PHE A 544 24.02 -2.97 -7.06
C PHE A 544 23.97 -4.48 -7.13
N THR A 545 22.77 -5.01 -6.95
CA THR A 545 22.40 -6.41 -7.16
C THR A 545 21.08 -6.47 -7.90
N ILE A 546 20.93 -7.41 -8.83
CA ILE A 546 19.63 -7.72 -9.42
C ILE A 546 18.87 -8.64 -8.48
N ALA A 547 17.67 -8.20 -8.07
CA ALA A 547 16.77 -9.00 -7.24
C ALA A 547 15.51 -9.33 -8.04
N LYS A 548 15.11 -10.61 -8.03
CA LYS A 548 13.90 -11.09 -8.71
C LYS A 548 13.28 -12.25 -7.94
N ASN A 549 11.97 -12.45 -8.12
CA ASN A 549 11.24 -13.56 -7.51
C ASN A 549 11.66 -14.90 -8.12
N ARG A 550 11.51 -15.96 -7.33
CA ARG A 550 11.74 -17.35 -7.76
C ARG A 550 10.81 -17.78 -8.91
N ASP A 551 9.63 -17.18 -8.99
CA ASP A 551 8.63 -17.44 -10.03
C ASP A 551 8.99 -16.89 -11.42
N PHE A 552 10.10 -16.18 -11.53
CA PHE A 552 10.59 -15.62 -12.80
C PHE A 552 11.85 -16.32 -13.31
N PRO A 553 11.87 -17.67 -13.43
CA PRO A 553 13.05 -18.39 -13.90
C PRO A 553 13.29 -18.23 -15.41
N TRP A 554 12.31 -17.69 -16.14
CA TRP A 554 12.27 -17.61 -17.60
C TRP A 554 13.04 -16.44 -18.21
N PHE A 555 13.65 -15.57 -17.38
CA PHE A 555 14.57 -14.54 -17.87
C PHE A 555 15.78 -14.39 -16.95
N ASN A 556 16.87 -13.86 -17.52
CA ASN A 556 18.09 -13.50 -16.80
C ASN A 556 18.47 -12.06 -17.11
N VAL A 557 19.15 -11.41 -16.20
CA VAL A 557 19.64 -10.02 -16.31
C VAL A 557 21.15 -10.01 -16.09
N ILE A 558 21.91 -9.45 -16.99
CA ILE A 558 23.37 -9.40 -16.94
C ILE A 558 23.81 -7.94 -17.06
N PRO A 559 24.70 -7.44 -16.15
CA PRO A 559 25.30 -8.14 -15.01
C PRO A 559 24.32 -8.29 -13.84
N GLU A 560 24.44 -9.37 -13.06
CA GLU A 560 23.61 -9.61 -11.86
C GLU A 560 24.03 -8.75 -10.66
N THR A 561 25.32 -8.44 -10.59
CA THR A 561 25.91 -7.60 -9.55
C THR A 561 26.98 -6.69 -10.16
N GLY A 562 27.26 -5.60 -9.50
CA GLY A 562 28.31 -4.69 -9.97
C GLY A 562 28.31 -3.36 -9.27
N VAL A 563 28.96 -2.39 -9.89
CA VAL A 563 29.05 -1.02 -9.40
C VAL A 563 28.70 -0.07 -10.54
N ILE A 564 27.76 0.85 -10.30
CA ILE A 564 27.52 1.99 -11.17
C ILE A 564 28.54 3.06 -10.77
N PRO A 565 29.48 3.45 -11.65
CA PRO A 565 30.49 4.46 -11.32
C PRO A 565 29.88 5.81 -11.00
N ALA A 566 30.54 6.61 -10.18
CA ALA A 566 30.13 8.00 -9.94
C ALA A 566 29.97 8.77 -11.25
N GLY A 567 28.81 9.37 -11.50
CA GLY A 567 28.48 10.06 -12.77
C GLY A 567 28.48 9.16 -14.02
N GLY A 568 28.78 7.87 -13.86
CA GLY A 568 28.88 6.90 -14.95
C GLY A 568 27.60 6.12 -15.21
N GLU A 569 27.71 5.10 -16.05
CA GLU A 569 26.58 4.31 -16.52
C GLU A 569 26.97 2.82 -16.62
N VAL A 570 25.99 1.95 -16.35
CA VAL A 570 26.10 0.49 -16.56
C VAL A 570 24.96 0.05 -17.45
N THR A 571 25.27 -0.72 -18.49
CA THR A 571 24.29 -1.33 -19.40
C THR A 571 23.93 -2.72 -18.92
N PHE A 572 22.64 -3.03 -18.94
CA PHE A 572 22.06 -4.34 -18.62
C PHE A 572 21.48 -4.98 -19.87
N THR A 573 21.59 -6.29 -19.94
CA THR A 573 20.95 -7.11 -20.96
C THR A 573 19.99 -8.09 -20.27
N VAL A 574 18.74 -8.13 -20.72
CA VAL A 574 17.75 -9.14 -20.32
C VAL A 574 17.68 -10.18 -21.42
N THR A 575 17.86 -11.44 -21.08
CA THR A 575 17.74 -12.59 -22.00
C THR A 575 16.64 -13.53 -21.51
N PHE A 576 16.06 -14.30 -22.43
CA PHE A 576 14.92 -15.17 -22.15
C PHE A 576 15.31 -16.65 -22.27
N ASP A 577 14.86 -17.44 -21.30
CA ASP A 577 15.00 -18.90 -21.28
C ASP A 577 13.65 -19.55 -21.62
N THR A 578 13.43 -19.80 -22.90
CA THR A 578 12.15 -20.37 -23.39
C THR A 578 11.91 -21.78 -22.88
N ALA A 579 12.94 -22.53 -22.49
CA ALA A 579 12.77 -23.86 -21.90
C ALA A 579 12.07 -23.82 -20.53
N LYS A 580 12.10 -22.66 -19.87
CA LYS A 580 11.40 -22.42 -18.59
C LYS A 580 10.06 -21.71 -18.76
N MET A 581 9.66 -21.44 -20.00
CA MET A 581 8.33 -20.92 -20.32
C MET A 581 7.40 -22.11 -20.55
N ASN A 582 6.24 -22.09 -19.92
CA ASN A 582 5.19 -23.06 -20.12
C ASN A 582 4.10 -22.47 -21.03
N ASP A 583 3.09 -23.27 -21.42
CA ASP A 583 2.04 -22.88 -22.37
C ASP A 583 1.06 -21.82 -21.78
N ARG A 584 1.59 -20.68 -21.37
CA ARG A 584 0.79 -19.53 -20.96
C ARG A 584 0.60 -18.59 -22.14
N HIS A 585 -0.54 -17.93 -22.20
CA HIS A 585 -0.84 -16.94 -23.25
C HIS A 585 0.00 -15.66 -23.14
N PHE A 586 0.45 -15.33 -21.93
CA PHE A 586 1.34 -14.17 -21.68
C PHE A 586 2.22 -14.42 -20.46
N TYR A 587 3.36 -13.74 -20.45
CA TYR A 587 4.32 -13.73 -19.35
C TYR A 587 4.49 -12.32 -18.87
N ARG A 588 4.44 -12.14 -17.58
CA ARG A 588 4.69 -10.87 -16.89
C ARG A 588 5.70 -11.12 -15.78
N GLY A 589 6.64 -10.21 -15.63
CA GLY A 589 7.65 -10.33 -14.59
C GLY A 589 8.21 -8.97 -14.20
N ALA A 590 8.92 -8.95 -13.10
CA ALA A 590 9.62 -7.77 -12.64
C ALA A 590 10.92 -8.17 -11.94
N PHE A 591 11.88 -7.27 -11.99
CA PHE A 591 13.10 -7.37 -11.21
C PHE A 591 13.54 -5.98 -10.73
N LEU A 592 14.45 -5.94 -9.79
CA LEU A 592 14.93 -4.73 -9.17
C LEU A 592 16.42 -4.58 -9.42
N VAL A 593 16.84 -3.38 -9.78
CA VAL A 593 18.25 -2.95 -9.62
C VAL A 593 18.32 -2.34 -8.22
N ARG A 594 18.90 -3.05 -7.27
CA ARG A 594 18.83 -2.73 -5.83
C ARG A 594 20.20 -2.42 -5.26
N THR A 595 20.32 -1.35 -4.48
CA THR A 595 21.54 -0.98 -3.75
C THR A 595 21.65 -1.72 -2.42
N ALA A 596 22.82 -1.70 -1.81
CA ALA A 596 23.05 -2.29 -0.49
C ALA A 596 22.20 -1.61 0.61
N GLU A 597 21.89 -0.33 0.43
CA GLU A 597 21.02 0.43 1.34
C GLU A 597 19.53 0.11 1.14
N GLY A 598 19.19 -0.83 0.29
CA GLY A 598 17.83 -1.29 0.02
C GLY A 598 17.02 -0.38 -0.90
N LEU A 599 17.61 0.69 -1.44
CA LEU A 599 16.96 1.50 -2.46
C LEU A 599 17.06 0.80 -3.82
N SER A 600 16.00 0.92 -4.62
CA SER A 600 15.86 0.15 -5.86
C SER A 600 15.16 0.93 -6.96
N ARG A 601 15.35 0.44 -8.18
CA ARG A 601 14.53 0.76 -9.35
C ARG A 601 13.97 -0.53 -9.92
N ALA A 602 12.65 -0.59 -10.05
CA ALA A 602 11.97 -1.74 -10.65
C ALA A 602 11.96 -1.65 -12.18
N VAL A 603 12.15 -2.80 -12.81
CA VAL A 603 11.97 -3.01 -14.25
C VAL A 603 10.92 -4.08 -14.44
N SER A 604 9.89 -3.82 -15.25
CA SER A 604 8.83 -4.77 -15.60
C SER A 604 8.91 -5.23 -17.06
N LEU A 605 8.53 -6.51 -17.28
CA LEU A 605 8.59 -7.21 -18.55
C LEU A 605 7.21 -7.67 -18.98
#